data_b9626e5f98c3ed3a41e15dc788f3e1ab
#
_entry.id   b9626e5f98c3ed3a41e15dc788f3e1ab
#
_cell.length_a   1.000
_cell.length_b   1.000
_cell.length_c   1.000
_cell.angle_alpha   90.00
_cell.angle_beta   90.00
_cell.angle_gamma   90.00
#
_symmetry.space_group_name_H-M   'P 1'
#
loop_
_entity.id
_entity.type
_entity.pdbx_description
1 polymer ?
#
loop_
_entity_poly.entity_id
_entity_poly.type
_entity_poly.pdbx_seq_one_letter_code
_entity_poly.pdbx_strand_id
1 'polypeptide(L)'
;MGQLSEAGWLDHATCFNHDTLLLQSDDVDEVRARVADVFKPHRLTPTGDSRALHGRMHHARWGNLSLNLLDYGGEVSIEPGPLEHFYLLQIPLRGDAEIECGATRFVSSPDIASLLSPTLPVRMRWGDACPQVILRIEREVMERHAQRHFGGDRRVPVEFEPEFSLSSQQGACLAQMLPMLADAIATDGHPLRHPLAFEQLESTLLNLLLYGHQNSARNGIRAGPAPLAPFYVRRVEEYIRAHLDEPLTIERLAELAGVSPSTLFAGFRNRHGITPMGFVRQLRLQRVRDELLDDATPGLASVTDVALKWGFAHLGRFAIDYKRAFGESPSATLRMRRARC
;
A
#
# COMPACT_ATOMS: atom_id res chain seq x y z
N MET A 1 -15.16 -10.93 -25.15
CA MET A 1 -13.78 -10.43 -25.23
C MET A 1 -13.82 -9.18 -26.11
N GLY A 2 -14.21 -8.03 -25.53
CA GLY A 2 -14.24 -6.73 -26.21
C GLY A 2 -12.91 -6.03 -25.93
N GLN A 3 -12.28 -5.57 -26.98
CA GLN A 3 -11.08 -4.75 -26.98
C GLN A 3 -11.30 -3.53 -26.09
N LEU A 4 -10.48 -3.35 -25.06
CA LEU A 4 -10.24 -2.09 -24.35
C LEU A 4 -9.30 -1.20 -25.20
N SER A 5 -9.45 -1.26 -26.52
CA SER A 5 -8.74 -0.39 -27.45
C SER A 5 -9.53 0.90 -27.59
N GLU A 6 -8.84 1.97 -27.33
CA GLU A 6 -9.21 3.37 -27.28
C GLU A 6 -9.53 3.83 -25.86
N ALA A 7 -8.69 4.74 -25.38
CA ALA A 7 -8.70 5.33 -24.03
C ALA A 7 -9.97 6.18 -23.72
N GLY A 8 -11.12 5.70 -24.12
CA GLY A 8 -12.42 6.36 -23.95
C GLY A 8 -12.91 6.45 -22.50
N TRP A 9 -12.25 5.81 -21.56
CA TRP A 9 -12.66 5.87 -20.16
C TRP A 9 -12.28 7.19 -19.45
N LEU A 10 -11.29 7.93 -19.98
CA LEU A 10 -10.87 9.22 -19.45
C LEU A 10 -11.33 10.41 -20.31
N ASP A 11 -11.78 10.19 -21.55
CA ASP A 11 -12.44 11.23 -22.34
C ASP A 11 -13.74 11.73 -21.69
N HIS A 12 -14.26 10.96 -20.73
CA HIS A 12 -15.41 11.30 -19.90
C HIS A 12 -15.04 11.60 -18.43
N ALA A 13 -13.75 11.71 -18.09
CA ALA A 13 -13.34 12.03 -16.72
C ALA A 13 -13.72 13.47 -16.40
N THR A 14 -14.87 13.63 -15.75
CA THR A 14 -15.44 14.91 -15.31
C THR A 14 -14.53 15.71 -14.40
N CYS A 15 -13.50 15.07 -13.83
CA CYS A 15 -12.53 15.73 -12.94
C CYS A 15 -11.54 16.65 -13.66
N PHE A 16 -11.38 16.54 -14.99
CA PHE A 16 -10.48 17.41 -15.75
C PHE A 16 -11.28 18.53 -16.42
N ASN A 17 -11.85 19.40 -15.62
CA ASN A 17 -12.68 20.53 -16.00
C ASN A 17 -11.94 21.86 -15.78
N HIS A 18 -12.65 22.98 -15.93
CA HIS A 18 -12.08 24.32 -15.75
C HIS A 18 -11.50 24.55 -14.35
N ASP A 19 -12.14 23.97 -13.30
CA ASP A 19 -11.73 24.19 -11.91
C ASP A 19 -10.42 23.47 -11.55
N THR A 20 -10.10 22.41 -12.28
CA THR A 20 -8.85 21.65 -12.10
C THR A 20 -7.75 22.06 -13.08
N LEU A 21 -8.02 22.99 -14.02
CA LEU A 21 -7.04 23.47 -14.96
C LEU A 21 -5.99 24.31 -14.23
N LEU A 22 -4.77 23.77 -14.09
CA LEU A 22 -3.65 24.42 -13.42
C LEU A 22 -2.80 25.24 -14.38
N LEU A 23 -2.66 24.78 -15.63
CA LEU A 23 -1.74 25.32 -16.63
C LEU A 23 -2.34 25.15 -18.03
N GLN A 24 -2.22 26.23 -18.83
CA GLN A 24 -2.31 26.20 -20.29
C GLN A 24 -1.35 27.28 -20.81
N SER A 25 -0.24 26.88 -21.43
CA SER A 25 0.81 27.82 -21.87
C SER A 25 1.64 27.24 -23.01
N ASP A 26 2.14 28.13 -23.84
CA ASP A 26 3.10 27.82 -24.92
C ASP A 26 4.53 28.16 -24.51
N ASP A 27 4.73 28.73 -23.33
CA ASP A 27 6.05 29.08 -22.79
C ASP A 27 6.65 27.87 -22.04
N VAL A 28 7.79 27.39 -22.52
CA VAL A 28 8.48 26.21 -21.97
C VAL A 28 8.88 26.40 -20.51
N ASP A 29 9.30 27.61 -20.16
CA ASP A 29 9.78 27.90 -18.79
C ASP A 29 8.60 27.98 -17.82
N GLU A 30 7.46 28.54 -18.25
CA GLU A 30 6.23 28.54 -17.46
C GLU A 30 5.71 27.11 -17.29
N VAL A 31 5.64 26.32 -18.38
CA VAL A 31 5.23 24.92 -18.33
C VAL A 31 6.10 24.13 -17.36
N ARG A 32 7.43 24.26 -17.48
CA ARG A 32 8.38 23.59 -16.57
C ARG A 32 8.16 24.00 -15.11
N ALA A 33 8.01 25.30 -14.83
CA ALA A 33 7.81 25.81 -13.48
C ALA A 33 6.51 25.27 -12.85
N ARG A 34 5.40 25.35 -13.57
CA ARG A 34 4.09 24.87 -13.07
C ARG A 34 4.05 23.37 -12.86
N VAL A 35 4.65 22.59 -13.76
CA VAL A 35 4.76 21.13 -13.58
C VAL A 35 5.68 20.81 -12.40
N ALA A 36 6.73 21.60 -12.18
CA ALA A 36 7.61 21.43 -11.02
C ALA A 36 6.90 21.69 -9.68
N ASP A 37 5.95 22.64 -9.61
CA ASP A 37 5.16 22.92 -8.41
C ASP A 37 4.34 21.70 -7.94
N VAL A 38 3.86 20.87 -8.89
CA VAL A 38 3.07 19.68 -8.58
C VAL A 38 3.95 18.47 -8.29
N PHE A 39 5.04 18.32 -9.03
CA PHE A 39 5.92 17.15 -8.92
C PHE A 39 7.25 17.52 -8.25
N LYS A 40 8.21 17.97 -9.02
CA LYS A 40 9.53 18.47 -8.54
C LYS A 40 10.27 19.21 -9.64
N PRO A 41 11.29 20.00 -9.31
CA PRO A 41 12.19 20.57 -10.30
C PRO A 41 12.81 19.51 -11.21
N HIS A 42 12.76 19.75 -12.50
CA HIS A 42 13.25 18.84 -13.53
C HIS A 42 13.77 19.60 -14.74
N ARG A 43 14.57 18.94 -15.58
CA ARG A 43 14.92 19.46 -16.89
C ARG A 43 13.80 19.09 -17.86
N LEU A 44 13.29 20.07 -18.61
CA LEU A 44 12.34 19.91 -19.70
C LEU A 44 12.97 20.47 -20.98
N THR A 45 13.08 19.65 -22.02
CA THR A 45 13.67 20.05 -23.29
C THR A 45 12.77 19.61 -24.45
N PRO A 46 12.20 20.54 -25.23
CA PRO A 46 11.52 20.19 -26.48
C PRO A 46 12.49 19.52 -27.46
N THR A 47 12.08 18.40 -28.04
CA THR A 47 12.94 17.59 -28.94
C THR A 47 12.40 17.43 -30.35
N GLY A 48 11.11 17.73 -30.59
CA GLY A 48 10.48 17.66 -31.88
C GLY A 48 10.94 18.75 -32.87
N ASP A 49 10.58 18.59 -34.13
CA ASP A 49 10.96 19.49 -35.21
C ASP A 49 10.48 20.93 -35.02
N SER A 50 9.27 21.12 -34.47
CA SER A 50 8.69 22.43 -34.24
C SER A 50 9.26 23.14 -33.02
N ARG A 51 9.83 22.42 -32.06
CA ARG A 51 10.19 22.92 -30.71
C ARG A 51 9.09 23.70 -30.00
N ALA A 52 7.90 23.74 -30.58
CA ALA A 52 6.75 24.38 -29.96
C ALA A 52 6.11 23.44 -28.94
N LEU A 53 5.73 23.99 -27.80
CA LEU A 53 4.94 23.30 -26.80
C LEU A 53 3.57 23.96 -26.70
N HIS A 54 2.55 23.15 -26.41
CA HIS A 54 1.22 23.61 -26.03
C HIS A 54 0.84 22.94 -24.72
N GLY A 55 1.57 23.28 -23.65
CA GLY A 55 1.45 22.65 -22.36
C GLY A 55 0.10 22.87 -21.72
N ARG A 56 -0.57 21.78 -21.35
CA ARG A 56 -1.84 21.78 -20.62
C ARG A 56 -1.76 20.82 -19.46
N MET A 57 -2.12 21.27 -18.26
CA MET A 57 -2.15 20.43 -17.06
C MET A 57 -3.40 20.68 -16.25
N HIS A 58 -4.08 19.60 -15.92
CA HIS A 58 -5.07 19.54 -14.86
C HIS A 58 -4.47 18.87 -13.62
N HIS A 59 -4.84 19.38 -12.45
CA HIS A 59 -4.38 18.87 -11.16
C HIS A 59 -5.55 18.79 -10.19
N ALA A 60 -5.80 17.59 -9.68
CA ALA A 60 -6.81 17.37 -8.67
C ALA A 60 -6.21 16.56 -7.52
N ARG A 61 -6.18 17.14 -6.32
CA ARG A 61 -5.62 16.52 -5.12
C ARG A 61 -6.72 15.99 -4.22
N TRP A 62 -6.51 14.79 -3.69
CA TRP A 62 -7.37 14.19 -2.69
C TRP A 62 -6.53 13.42 -1.65
N GLY A 63 -6.43 13.97 -0.46
CA GLY A 63 -5.60 13.43 0.61
C GLY A 63 -4.13 13.28 0.21
N ASN A 64 -3.66 12.04 0.22
CA ASN A 64 -2.28 11.68 -0.11
C ASN A 64 -2.07 11.31 -1.59
N LEU A 65 -3.12 11.43 -2.37
CA LEU A 65 -3.13 11.15 -3.80
C LEU A 65 -3.34 12.43 -4.59
N SER A 66 -2.80 12.51 -5.79
CA SER A 66 -3.28 13.47 -6.79
C SER A 66 -3.41 12.81 -8.14
N LEU A 67 -4.50 13.15 -8.84
CA LEU A 67 -4.75 12.74 -10.20
C LEU A 67 -4.50 13.93 -11.12
N ASN A 68 -3.69 13.72 -12.15
CA ASN A 68 -3.26 14.78 -13.04
C ASN A 68 -3.44 14.33 -14.47
N LEU A 69 -3.81 15.26 -15.34
CA LEU A 69 -3.73 15.08 -16.80
C LEU A 69 -2.72 16.08 -17.32
N LEU A 70 -1.65 15.58 -17.91
CA LEU A 70 -0.58 16.40 -18.47
C LEU A 70 -0.40 16.11 -19.94
N ASP A 71 -0.47 17.16 -20.75
CA ASP A 71 -0.14 17.15 -22.18
C ASP A 71 0.87 18.26 -22.44
N TYR A 72 1.99 17.95 -23.04
CA TYR A 72 2.98 18.96 -23.43
C TYR A 72 2.67 19.55 -24.83
N GLY A 73 1.79 18.89 -25.62
CA GLY A 73 1.44 19.34 -26.97
C GLY A 73 2.62 19.37 -27.93
N GLY A 74 3.66 18.59 -27.65
CA GLY A 74 4.87 18.46 -28.45
C GLY A 74 5.81 17.41 -27.88
N GLU A 75 6.79 16.99 -28.66
CA GLU A 75 7.77 16.00 -28.22
C GLU A 75 8.76 16.61 -27.21
N VAL A 76 8.96 15.95 -26.07
CA VAL A 76 9.80 16.44 -24.97
C VAL A 76 10.69 15.38 -24.36
N SER A 77 11.87 15.81 -23.92
CA SER A 77 12.72 15.07 -22.98
C SER A 77 12.56 15.65 -21.57
N ILE A 78 12.31 14.77 -20.58
CA ILE A 78 12.05 15.11 -19.19
C ILE A 78 13.05 14.36 -18.31
N GLU A 79 13.84 15.10 -17.52
CA GLU A 79 14.86 14.51 -16.65
C GLU A 79 14.63 14.98 -15.19
N PRO A 80 13.78 14.30 -14.40
CA PRO A 80 13.57 14.63 -13.00
C PRO A 80 14.66 14.05 -12.07
N GLY A 81 15.46 13.09 -12.54
CA GLY A 81 16.29 12.28 -11.65
C GLY A 81 15.44 11.41 -10.72
N PRO A 82 15.92 11.04 -9.51
CA PRO A 82 15.10 10.33 -8.54
C PRO A 82 13.92 11.19 -8.09
N LEU A 83 12.73 10.60 -7.94
CA LEU A 83 11.51 11.34 -7.57
C LEU A 83 11.48 11.74 -6.09
N GLU A 84 12.21 11.05 -5.22
CA GLU A 84 12.48 11.30 -3.81
C GLU A 84 11.28 11.12 -2.86
N HIS A 85 10.17 11.86 -3.10
CA HIS A 85 9.07 11.98 -2.14
C HIS A 85 7.75 11.35 -2.57
N PHE A 86 7.66 10.80 -3.78
CA PHE A 86 6.42 10.23 -4.31
C PHE A 86 6.69 9.12 -5.33
N TYR A 87 5.67 8.31 -5.56
CA TYR A 87 5.56 7.37 -6.68
C TYR A 87 4.72 8.00 -7.77
N LEU A 88 5.01 7.69 -9.02
CA LEU A 88 4.16 8.04 -10.16
C LEU A 88 3.71 6.80 -10.90
N LEU A 89 2.41 6.67 -11.09
CA LEU A 89 1.83 5.81 -12.10
C LEU A 89 1.40 6.69 -13.25
N GLN A 90 2.01 6.52 -14.43
CA GLN A 90 1.76 7.31 -15.62
C GLN A 90 1.17 6.42 -16.71
N ILE A 91 0.06 6.86 -17.29
CA ILE A 91 -0.69 6.12 -18.30
C ILE A 91 -0.86 7.02 -19.51
N PRO A 92 -0.19 6.75 -20.63
CA PRO A 92 -0.48 7.43 -21.89
C PRO A 92 -1.93 7.18 -22.32
N LEU A 93 -2.66 8.23 -22.68
CA LEU A 93 -4.00 8.10 -23.25
C LEU A 93 -3.95 7.77 -24.75
N ARG A 94 -2.90 8.25 -25.40
CA ARG A 94 -2.52 7.98 -26.79
C ARG A 94 -1.04 8.21 -26.96
N GLY A 95 -0.48 7.83 -28.11
CA GLY A 95 0.95 7.95 -28.37
C GLY A 95 1.78 7.02 -27.48
N ASP A 96 3.04 7.33 -27.35
CA ASP A 96 4.00 6.56 -26.58
C ASP A 96 5.00 7.46 -25.84
N ALA A 97 5.72 6.85 -24.87
CA ALA A 97 6.82 7.48 -24.18
C ALA A 97 7.93 6.47 -23.91
N GLU A 98 9.15 6.82 -24.27
CA GLU A 98 10.33 6.06 -23.87
C GLU A 98 10.66 6.38 -22.40
N ILE A 99 10.78 5.35 -21.58
CA ILE A 99 11.04 5.45 -20.15
C ILE A 99 12.35 4.76 -19.81
N GLU A 100 13.26 5.49 -19.15
CA GLU A 100 14.45 4.94 -18.50
C GLU A 100 14.28 5.13 -16.99
N CYS A 101 14.26 4.03 -16.23
CA CYS A 101 14.15 4.05 -14.78
C CYS A 101 15.18 3.08 -14.18
N GLY A 102 16.20 3.62 -13.51
CA GLY A 102 17.34 2.82 -13.07
C GLY A 102 18.04 2.12 -14.25
N ALA A 103 18.07 0.79 -14.25
CA ALA A 103 18.64 -0.03 -15.33
C ALA A 103 17.60 -0.48 -16.37
N THR A 104 16.30 -0.23 -16.13
CA THR A 104 15.20 -0.67 -16.99
C THR A 104 14.88 0.39 -18.04
N ARG A 105 14.71 -0.05 -19.29
CA ARG A 105 14.25 0.80 -20.40
C ARG A 105 13.11 0.11 -21.13
N PHE A 106 12.02 0.83 -21.36
CA PHE A 106 10.84 0.32 -22.07
C PHE A 106 10.06 1.47 -22.73
N VAL A 107 9.06 1.12 -23.52
CA VAL A 107 8.13 2.06 -24.15
C VAL A 107 6.79 1.95 -23.43
N SER A 108 6.36 3.05 -22.80
CA SER A 108 5.04 3.20 -22.21
C SER A 108 4.03 3.59 -23.30
N SER A 109 2.83 3.02 -23.23
CA SER A 109 1.75 3.19 -24.22
C SER A 109 0.40 3.08 -23.48
N PRO A 110 -0.76 3.24 -24.16
CA PRO A 110 -2.07 3.03 -23.53
C PRO A 110 -2.27 1.65 -22.88
N ASP A 111 -1.49 0.63 -23.29
CA ASP A 111 -1.55 -0.72 -22.72
C ASP A 111 -0.44 -0.98 -21.68
N ILE A 112 0.59 -0.16 -21.66
CA ILE A 112 1.77 -0.28 -20.80
C ILE A 112 2.03 1.02 -20.06
N ALA A 113 1.60 1.09 -18.81
CA ALA A 113 1.87 2.21 -17.93
C ALA A 113 3.30 2.17 -17.35
N SER A 114 3.79 3.30 -16.84
CA SER A 114 5.01 3.34 -16.04
C SER A 114 4.68 3.54 -14.56
N LEU A 115 5.24 2.68 -13.69
CA LEU A 115 5.16 2.81 -12.23
C LEU A 115 6.54 3.15 -11.67
N LEU A 116 6.78 4.45 -11.47
CA LEU A 116 8.08 4.99 -11.12
C LEU A 116 8.25 5.12 -9.61
N SER A 117 9.35 4.55 -9.11
CA SER A 117 9.70 4.55 -7.69
C SER A 117 10.57 5.77 -7.31
N PRO A 118 10.51 6.26 -6.06
CA PRO A 118 11.16 7.49 -5.64
C PRO A 118 12.68 7.44 -5.65
N THR A 119 13.29 6.27 -5.58
CA THR A 119 14.73 6.07 -5.37
C THR A 119 15.54 5.92 -6.65
N LEU A 120 14.88 5.53 -7.73
CA LEU A 120 15.56 5.26 -9.00
C LEU A 120 15.63 6.53 -9.86
N PRO A 121 16.76 6.77 -10.54
CA PRO A 121 16.85 7.89 -11.47
C PRO A 121 15.94 7.63 -12.68
N VAL A 122 15.20 8.65 -13.07
CA VAL A 122 14.23 8.62 -14.17
C VAL A 122 14.64 9.59 -15.26
N ARG A 123 14.52 9.14 -16.49
CA ARG A 123 14.55 9.93 -17.72
C ARG A 123 13.44 9.46 -18.64
N MET A 124 12.74 10.39 -19.28
CA MET A 124 11.60 10.11 -20.14
C MET A 124 11.70 10.92 -21.43
N ARG A 125 11.20 10.36 -22.53
CA ARG A 125 10.95 11.06 -23.76
C ARG A 125 9.54 10.79 -24.21
N TRP A 126 8.69 11.84 -24.16
CA TRP A 126 7.30 11.69 -24.58
C TRP A 126 7.16 12.09 -26.02
N GLY A 127 6.39 11.31 -26.81
CA GLY A 127 6.09 11.58 -28.20
C GLY A 127 5.21 12.82 -28.38
N ASP A 128 5.06 13.26 -29.62
CA ASP A 128 4.38 14.51 -30.00
C ASP A 128 2.91 14.59 -29.51
N ALA A 129 2.19 13.50 -29.51
CA ALA A 129 0.80 13.45 -29.07
C ALA A 129 0.62 12.41 -27.95
N CYS A 130 1.23 12.64 -26.81
CA CYS A 130 1.26 11.69 -25.69
C CYS A 130 0.75 12.31 -24.39
N PRO A 131 -0.55 12.73 -24.31
CA PRO A 131 -1.14 13.13 -23.04
C PRO A 131 -1.18 11.93 -22.08
N GLN A 132 -0.87 12.19 -20.82
CA GLN A 132 -0.80 11.15 -19.81
C GLN A 132 -1.69 11.49 -18.61
N VAL A 133 -2.40 10.48 -18.14
CA VAL A 133 -2.97 10.50 -16.78
C VAL A 133 -1.91 10.04 -15.82
N ILE A 134 -1.71 10.82 -14.77
CA ILE A 134 -0.66 10.61 -13.78
C ILE A 134 -1.28 10.54 -12.39
N LEU A 135 -1.20 9.37 -11.76
CA LEU A 135 -1.51 9.21 -10.34
C LEU A 135 -0.21 9.38 -9.54
N ARG A 136 -0.17 10.43 -8.74
CA ARG A 136 0.92 10.69 -7.79
C ARG A 136 0.51 10.18 -6.41
N ILE A 137 1.38 9.40 -5.77
CA ILE A 137 1.16 8.79 -4.46
C ILE A 137 2.31 9.21 -3.55
N GLU A 138 1.99 9.80 -2.38
CA GLU A 138 3.02 10.19 -1.42
C GLU A 138 3.83 8.97 -0.94
N ARG A 139 5.16 9.11 -0.93
CA ARG A 139 6.10 8.05 -0.55
C ARG A 139 5.80 7.48 0.84
N GLU A 140 5.61 8.35 1.81
CA GLU A 140 5.36 7.95 3.20
C GLU A 140 4.11 7.08 3.35
N VAL A 141 3.10 7.32 2.53
CA VAL A 141 1.84 6.56 2.58
C VAL A 141 2.05 5.17 2.03
N MET A 142 2.70 5.05 0.88
CA MET A 142 3.04 3.74 0.28
C MET A 142 3.93 2.91 1.21
N GLU A 143 5.00 3.51 1.74
CA GLU A 143 5.95 2.81 2.61
C GLU A 143 5.34 2.42 3.96
N ARG A 144 4.52 3.28 4.56
CA ARG A 144 3.77 2.98 5.78
C ARG A 144 2.78 1.84 5.55
N HIS A 145 2.09 1.85 4.41
CA HIS A 145 1.15 0.80 4.03
C HIS A 145 1.88 -0.53 3.80
N ALA A 146 2.96 -0.52 3.05
CA ALA A 146 3.80 -1.70 2.84
C ALA A 146 4.31 -2.28 4.16
N GLN A 147 4.77 -1.45 5.08
CA GLN A 147 5.23 -1.89 6.40
C GLN A 147 4.13 -2.57 7.23
N ARG A 148 2.90 -2.06 7.20
CA ARG A 148 1.77 -2.66 7.92
C ARG A 148 1.42 -4.06 7.39
N HIS A 149 1.61 -4.28 6.09
CA HIS A 149 1.17 -5.51 5.42
C HIS A 149 2.28 -6.55 5.24
N PHE A 150 3.52 -6.12 4.99
CA PHE A 150 4.65 -7.03 4.75
C PHE A 150 5.61 -7.12 5.93
N GLY A 151 5.55 -6.16 6.87
CA GLY A 151 6.62 -6.01 7.85
C GLY A 151 7.90 -5.48 7.18
N GLY A 152 9.01 -5.49 7.88
CA GLY A 152 10.31 -5.08 7.35
C GLY A 152 10.87 -3.80 7.96
N ASP A 153 12.09 -3.44 7.55
CA ASP A 153 12.76 -2.24 8.03
C ASP A 153 12.20 -1.01 7.29
N ARG A 154 11.74 -0.01 8.04
CA ARG A 154 11.30 1.30 7.54
C ARG A 154 12.32 2.02 6.64
N ARG A 155 13.59 1.58 6.67
CA ARG A 155 14.69 2.21 5.96
C ARG A 155 14.81 1.75 4.51
N VAL A 156 14.14 0.67 4.13
CA VAL A 156 14.20 0.15 2.77
C VAL A 156 12.98 0.64 1.99
N PRO A 157 13.18 1.50 0.99
CA PRO A 157 12.09 1.99 0.13
C PRO A 157 11.46 0.83 -0.66
N VAL A 158 10.18 0.96 -0.98
CA VAL A 158 9.52 0.05 -1.91
C VAL A 158 9.90 0.45 -3.33
N GLU A 159 10.59 -0.43 -4.04
CA GLU A 159 10.91 -0.25 -5.46
C GLU A 159 10.07 -1.21 -6.29
N PHE A 160 9.30 -0.65 -7.23
CA PHE A 160 8.48 -1.40 -8.17
C PHE A 160 9.24 -1.68 -9.46
N GLU A 161 8.91 -2.80 -10.14
CA GLU A 161 9.25 -2.96 -11.56
C GLU A 161 8.60 -1.80 -12.33
N PRO A 162 9.36 -1.02 -13.13
CA PRO A 162 8.83 0.20 -13.73
C PRO A 162 7.79 -0.02 -14.83
N GLU A 163 7.82 -1.15 -15.53
CA GLU A 163 6.87 -1.50 -16.58
C GLU A 163 5.62 -2.13 -15.96
N PHE A 164 4.44 -1.51 -16.17
CA PHE A 164 3.17 -1.95 -15.62
C PHE A 164 2.14 -2.22 -16.71
N SER A 165 1.86 -3.50 -16.98
CA SER A 165 0.88 -3.89 -18.01
C SER A 165 -0.55 -3.65 -17.56
N LEU A 166 -1.30 -2.81 -18.28
CA LEU A 166 -2.73 -2.56 -18.06
C LEU A 166 -3.61 -3.71 -18.58
N SER A 167 -3.09 -4.56 -19.45
CA SER A 167 -3.77 -5.79 -19.91
C SER A 167 -3.70 -6.93 -18.88
N SER A 168 -2.87 -6.79 -17.83
CA SER A 168 -2.85 -7.75 -16.72
C SER A 168 -4.13 -7.65 -15.91
N GLN A 169 -4.47 -8.71 -15.15
CA GLN A 169 -5.64 -8.69 -14.27
C GLN A 169 -5.59 -7.51 -13.27
N GLN A 170 -4.40 -7.21 -12.75
CA GLN A 170 -4.17 -6.10 -11.83
C GLN A 170 -4.32 -4.75 -12.53
N GLY A 171 -3.76 -4.62 -13.73
CA GLY A 171 -3.89 -3.41 -14.54
C GLY A 171 -5.34 -3.12 -14.93
N ALA A 172 -6.10 -4.15 -15.31
CA ALA A 172 -7.52 -4.02 -15.60
C ALA A 172 -8.33 -3.56 -14.36
N CYS A 173 -8.03 -4.09 -13.17
CA CYS A 173 -8.65 -3.61 -11.92
C CYS A 173 -8.30 -2.15 -11.64
N LEU A 174 -7.04 -1.75 -11.83
CA LEU A 174 -6.61 -0.38 -11.66
C LEU A 174 -7.33 0.56 -12.64
N ALA A 175 -7.40 0.20 -13.91
CA ALA A 175 -8.08 0.97 -14.95
C ALA A 175 -9.58 1.19 -14.63
N GLN A 176 -10.23 0.26 -13.95
CA GLN A 176 -11.60 0.41 -13.46
C GLN A 176 -11.72 1.32 -12.23
N MET A 177 -10.70 1.38 -11.39
CA MET A 177 -10.71 2.21 -10.18
C MET A 177 -10.45 3.68 -10.49
N LEU A 178 -9.64 4.01 -11.49
CA LEU A 178 -9.27 5.38 -11.80
C LEU A 178 -10.44 6.28 -12.19
N PRO A 179 -11.42 5.86 -13.03
CA PRO A 179 -12.62 6.64 -13.29
C PRO A 179 -13.46 6.93 -12.05
N MET A 180 -13.60 5.93 -11.16
CA MET A 180 -14.30 6.09 -9.90
C MET A 180 -13.60 7.10 -8.97
N LEU A 181 -12.26 7.08 -8.94
CA LEU A 181 -11.47 8.07 -8.23
C LEU A 181 -11.65 9.47 -8.84
N ALA A 182 -11.62 9.56 -10.15
CA ALA A 182 -11.83 10.80 -10.89
C ALA A 182 -13.20 11.42 -10.62
N ASP A 183 -14.26 10.62 -10.65
CA ASP A 183 -15.63 11.05 -10.36
C ASP A 183 -15.78 11.52 -8.89
N ALA A 184 -15.20 10.79 -7.94
CA ALA A 184 -15.20 11.18 -6.54
C ALA A 184 -14.47 12.50 -6.29
N ILE A 185 -13.42 12.80 -7.05
CA ILE A 185 -12.71 14.08 -6.98
C ILE A 185 -13.55 15.22 -7.58
N ALA A 186 -14.24 14.96 -8.69
CA ALA A 186 -14.99 15.97 -9.44
C ALA A 186 -16.31 16.38 -8.78
N THR A 187 -16.93 15.46 -8.02
CA THR A 187 -18.29 15.63 -7.52
C THR A 187 -18.30 16.04 -6.07
N ASP A 188 -18.75 17.26 -5.77
CA ASP A 188 -18.95 17.71 -4.40
C ASP A 188 -20.04 16.88 -3.71
N GLY A 189 -19.76 16.45 -2.47
CA GLY A 189 -20.67 15.59 -1.71
C GLY A 189 -20.67 14.12 -2.14
N HIS A 190 -19.75 13.71 -3.02
CA HIS A 190 -19.64 12.30 -3.40
C HIS A 190 -19.39 11.40 -2.18
N PRO A 191 -20.08 10.23 -2.04
CA PRO A 191 -19.96 9.37 -0.85
C PRO A 191 -18.52 8.91 -0.56
N LEU A 192 -17.69 8.71 -1.58
CA LEU A 192 -16.28 8.35 -1.41
C LEU A 192 -15.42 9.48 -0.83
N ARG A 193 -15.90 10.74 -0.80
CA ARG A 193 -15.20 11.87 -0.14
C ARG A 193 -15.31 11.80 1.39
N HIS A 194 -16.17 10.94 1.92
CA HIS A 194 -16.17 10.67 3.36
C HIS A 194 -14.81 10.08 3.79
N PRO A 195 -14.17 10.59 4.86
CA PRO A 195 -12.81 10.19 5.23
C PRO A 195 -12.59 8.68 5.34
N LEU A 196 -13.53 7.94 5.93
CA LEU A 196 -13.45 6.48 6.05
C LEU A 196 -13.56 5.77 4.69
N ALA A 197 -14.42 6.24 3.79
CA ALA A 197 -14.56 5.66 2.46
C ALA A 197 -13.30 5.91 1.61
N PHE A 198 -12.73 7.11 1.71
CA PHE A 198 -11.48 7.44 1.06
C PHE A 198 -10.31 6.58 1.56
N GLU A 199 -10.15 6.41 2.88
CA GLU A 199 -9.10 5.58 3.47
C GLU A 199 -9.17 4.13 2.96
N GLN A 200 -10.38 3.59 2.80
CA GLN A 200 -10.57 2.24 2.26
C GLN A 200 -10.22 2.17 0.76
N LEU A 201 -10.59 3.18 -0.01
CA LEU A 201 -10.25 3.25 -1.44
C LEU A 201 -8.73 3.41 -1.64
N GLU A 202 -8.08 4.31 -0.89
CA GLU A 202 -6.62 4.47 -0.88
C GLU A 202 -5.94 3.14 -0.51
N SER A 203 -6.36 2.49 0.57
CA SER A 203 -5.85 1.18 0.98
C SER A 203 -6.01 0.13 -0.12
N THR A 204 -7.14 0.10 -0.80
CA THR A 204 -7.40 -0.85 -1.89
C THR A 204 -6.46 -0.61 -3.07
N LEU A 205 -6.27 0.65 -3.46
CA LEU A 205 -5.35 1.05 -4.52
C LEU A 205 -3.89 0.64 -4.18
N LEU A 206 -3.44 0.96 -2.97
CA LEU A 206 -2.08 0.60 -2.52
C LEU A 206 -1.89 -0.92 -2.46
N ASN A 207 -2.89 -1.67 -1.98
CA ASN A 207 -2.85 -3.13 -1.99
C ASN A 207 -2.75 -3.69 -3.41
N LEU A 208 -3.48 -3.12 -4.36
CA LEU A 208 -3.46 -3.55 -5.75
C LEU A 208 -2.06 -3.41 -6.37
N LEU A 209 -1.38 -2.31 -6.10
CA LEU A 209 0.00 -2.09 -6.53
C LEU A 209 0.97 -3.02 -5.79
N LEU A 210 0.91 -3.10 -4.46
CA LEU A 210 1.86 -3.86 -3.66
C LEU A 210 1.73 -5.38 -3.83
N TYR A 211 0.51 -5.90 -3.93
CA TYR A 211 0.27 -7.34 -4.09
C TYR A 211 0.15 -7.77 -5.55
N GLY A 212 -0.27 -6.87 -6.42
CA GLY A 212 -0.51 -7.17 -7.83
C GLY A 212 0.72 -7.02 -8.72
N HIS A 213 1.72 -6.23 -8.31
CA HIS A 213 2.88 -5.91 -9.14
C HIS A 213 4.20 -6.27 -8.46
N GLN A 214 5.24 -6.57 -9.26
CA GLN A 214 6.56 -6.93 -8.71
C GLN A 214 7.20 -5.73 -8.02
N ASN A 215 7.72 -5.96 -6.81
CA ASN A 215 8.37 -4.91 -6.03
C ASN A 215 9.34 -5.47 -4.98
N SER A 216 10.23 -4.62 -4.45
CA SER A 216 11.26 -4.99 -3.50
C SER A 216 10.72 -5.46 -2.14
N ALA A 217 9.56 -4.97 -1.71
CA ALA A 217 8.94 -5.41 -0.45
C ALA A 217 8.53 -6.89 -0.50
N ARG A 218 8.16 -7.39 -1.69
CA ARG A 218 7.87 -8.82 -1.90
C ARG A 218 9.14 -9.67 -2.00
N ASN A 219 10.22 -9.13 -2.52
CA ASN A 219 11.49 -9.84 -2.68
C ASN A 219 12.22 -10.06 -1.35
N GLY A 220 11.95 -9.22 -0.34
CA GLY A 220 12.38 -9.42 1.04
C GLY A 220 11.65 -10.59 1.75
N ILE A 221 10.50 -10.97 1.26
CA ILE A 221 9.77 -12.18 1.64
C ILE A 221 10.13 -13.23 0.58
N ARG A 222 11.08 -14.13 0.92
CA ARG A 222 11.55 -15.20 0.03
C ARG A 222 10.44 -15.75 -0.88
N ALA A 223 10.62 -15.55 -2.19
CA ALA A 223 10.03 -16.20 -3.35
C ALA A 223 8.83 -17.14 -3.08
N GLY A 224 7.65 -16.60 -3.21
CA GLY A 224 6.37 -17.26 -3.36
C GLY A 224 5.33 -16.18 -3.42
N PRO A 225 4.25 -16.28 -4.24
CA PRO A 225 3.15 -15.36 -4.08
C PRO A 225 2.78 -15.45 -2.60
N ALA A 226 2.84 -14.32 -1.86
CA ALA A 226 2.19 -14.26 -0.56
C ALA A 226 0.71 -14.51 -0.86
N PRO A 227 0.16 -15.71 -0.61
CA PRO A 227 -1.25 -15.90 -0.77
C PRO A 227 -1.88 -14.85 0.16
N LEU A 228 -2.90 -14.16 -0.27
CA LEU A 228 -3.98 -13.74 0.63
C LEU A 228 -4.02 -14.82 1.69
N ALA A 229 -3.73 -14.46 2.97
CA ALA A 229 -3.55 -15.48 4.02
C ALA A 229 -4.57 -16.55 3.76
N PRO A 230 -4.15 -17.80 3.54
CA PRO A 230 -5.05 -18.79 3.01
C PRO A 230 -6.32 -18.70 3.83
N PHE A 231 -7.47 -18.69 3.21
CA PHE A 231 -8.76 -18.46 3.91
C PHE A 231 -8.82 -19.22 5.24
N TYR A 232 -8.21 -20.41 5.27
CA TYR A 232 -8.12 -21.23 6.46
C TYR A 232 -7.27 -20.60 7.59
N VAL A 233 -6.20 -19.86 7.29
CA VAL A 233 -5.37 -19.17 8.31
C VAL A 233 -6.16 -18.03 8.92
N ARG A 234 -6.82 -17.20 8.12
CA ARG A 234 -7.66 -16.09 8.60
C ARG A 234 -8.81 -16.61 9.47
N ARG A 235 -9.49 -17.64 9.01
CA ARG A 235 -10.58 -18.30 9.76
C ARG A 235 -10.09 -18.78 11.13
N VAL A 236 -8.90 -19.37 11.19
CA VAL A 236 -8.29 -19.82 12.46
C VAL A 236 -7.88 -18.64 13.33
N GLU A 237 -7.31 -17.58 12.78
CA GLU A 237 -6.97 -16.37 13.54
C GLU A 237 -8.21 -15.75 14.20
N GLU A 238 -9.30 -15.61 13.46
CA GLU A 238 -10.57 -15.07 13.95
C GLU A 238 -11.14 -15.97 15.08
N TYR A 239 -11.11 -17.29 14.87
CA TYR A 239 -11.55 -18.24 15.86
C TYR A 239 -10.70 -18.18 17.13
N ILE A 240 -9.37 -18.16 17.02
CA ILE A 240 -8.47 -18.05 18.17
C ILE A 240 -8.78 -16.77 18.97
N ARG A 241 -8.98 -15.63 18.30
CA ARG A 241 -9.29 -14.36 18.99
C ARG A 241 -10.61 -14.39 19.74
N ALA A 242 -11.61 -15.11 19.21
CA ALA A 242 -12.92 -15.25 19.82
C ALA A 242 -12.96 -16.24 21.00
N HIS A 243 -12.03 -17.22 21.05
CA HIS A 243 -12.07 -18.37 21.98
C HIS A 243 -10.74 -18.53 22.75
N LEU A 244 -10.07 -17.41 23.12
CA LEU A 244 -8.77 -17.43 23.80
C LEU A 244 -8.81 -18.05 25.21
N ASP A 245 -9.95 -17.99 25.85
CA ASP A 245 -10.25 -18.55 27.18
C ASP A 245 -10.53 -20.05 27.16
N GLU A 246 -10.79 -20.61 25.98
CA GLU A 246 -11.06 -22.03 25.81
C GLU A 246 -9.78 -22.88 25.62
N PRO A 247 -9.83 -24.17 25.88
CA PRO A 247 -8.76 -25.10 25.50
C PRO A 247 -8.67 -25.22 23.98
N LEU A 248 -7.61 -24.64 23.39
CA LEU A 248 -7.33 -24.74 21.96
C LEU A 248 -6.26 -25.79 21.70
N THR A 249 -6.52 -26.69 20.75
CA THR A 249 -5.53 -27.70 20.30
C THR A 249 -5.28 -27.54 18.80
N ILE A 250 -4.12 -28.02 18.36
CA ILE A 250 -3.78 -27.91 16.92
C ILE A 250 -4.71 -28.73 16.05
N GLU A 251 -5.18 -29.86 16.56
CA GLU A 251 -6.13 -30.75 15.87
C GLU A 251 -7.47 -30.03 15.63
N ARG A 252 -7.99 -29.37 16.68
CA ARG A 252 -9.23 -28.59 16.59
C ARG A 252 -9.11 -27.42 15.62
N LEU A 253 -7.98 -26.73 15.64
CA LEU A 253 -7.72 -25.61 14.71
C LEU A 253 -7.54 -26.09 13.27
N ALA A 254 -6.92 -27.23 13.04
CA ALA A 254 -6.76 -27.84 11.73
C ALA A 254 -8.12 -28.36 11.17
N GLU A 255 -8.94 -28.99 12.02
CA GLU A 255 -10.31 -29.40 11.67
C GLU A 255 -11.17 -28.19 11.25
N LEU A 256 -11.17 -27.13 12.06
CA LEU A 256 -11.85 -25.87 11.73
C LEU A 256 -11.40 -25.28 10.39
N ALA A 257 -10.12 -25.38 10.12
CA ALA A 257 -9.49 -24.89 8.90
C ALA A 257 -9.77 -25.77 7.67
N GLY A 258 -10.18 -27.02 7.86
CA GLY A 258 -10.35 -28.00 6.79
C GLY A 258 -9.02 -28.40 6.13
N VAL A 259 -7.91 -28.36 6.88
CA VAL A 259 -6.56 -28.70 6.39
C VAL A 259 -5.82 -29.60 7.39
N SER A 260 -4.72 -30.21 6.93
CA SER A 260 -3.87 -30.96 7.85
C SER A 260 -3.14 -30.05 8.84
N PRO A 261 -2.76 -30.54 10.05
CA PRO A 261 -1.91 -29.78 10.99
C PRO A 261 -0.64 -29.23 10.33
N SER A 262 0.02 -30.02 9.47
CA SER A 262 1.24 -29.60 8.75
C SER A 262 0.98 -28.39 7.84
N THR A 263 -0.14 -28.40 7.11
CA THR A 263 -0.56 -27.29 6.26
C THR A 263 -0.86 -26.05 7.09
N LEU A 264 -1.53 -26.20 8.24
CA LEU A 264 -1.82 -25.11 9.15
C LEU A 264 -0.52 -24.51 9.76
N PHE A 265 0.45 -25.35 10.15
CA PHE A 265 1.77 -24.91 10.60
C PHE A 265 2.49 -24.10 9.53
N ALA A 266 2.50 -24.58 8.29
CA ALA A 266 3.13 -23.86 7.17
C ALA A 266 2.47 -22.50 6.93
N GLY A 267 1.13 -22.46 6.93
CA GLY A 267 0.36 -21.22 6.76
C GLY A 267 0.65 -20.18 7.83
N PHE A 268 0.67 -20.58 9.12
CA PHE A 268 0.98 -19.68 10.22
C PHE A 268 2.45 -19.22 10.22
N ARG A 269 3.41 -20.11 9.91
CA ARG A 269 4.82 -19.73 9.79
C ARG A 269 5.05 -18.74 8.66
N ASN A 270 4.39 -18.93 7.51
CA ASN A 270 4.50 -18.02 6.39
C ASN A 270 3.90 -16.65 6.67
N ARG A 271 2.80 -16.58 7.46
CA ARG A 271 2.13 -15.33 7.76
C ARG A 271 2.68 -14.60 8.99
N HIS A 272 2.94 -15.32 10.08
CA HIS A 272 3.29 -14.75 11.39
C HIS A 272 4.71 -15.06 11.85
N GLY A 273 5.45 -15.89 11.12
CA GLY A 273 6.77 -16.37 11.54
C GLY A 273 6.73 -17.35 12.74
N ILE A 274 5.54 -17.67 13.25
CA ILE A 274 5.32 -18.50 14.44
C ILE A 274 4.33 -19.63 14.17
N THR A 275 4.25 -20.60 15.08
CA THR A 275 3.29 -21.70 14.99
C THR A 275 1.88 -21.25 15.43
N PRO A 276 0.78 -21.95 15.03
CA PRO A 276 -0.57 -21.64 15.50
C PRO A 276 -0.66 -21.56 17.03
N MET A 277 -0.09 -22.50 17.73
CA MET A 277 -0.07 -22.51 19.21
C MET A 277 0.84 -21.44 19.79
N GLY A 278 1.89 -21.03 19.06
CA GLY A 278 2.71 -19.85 19.38
C GLY A 278 1.90 -18.56 19.30
N PHE A 279 1.03 -18.45 18.29
CA PHE A 279 0.10 -17.32 18.12
C PHE A 279 -0.93 -17.26 19.25
N VAL A 280 -1.57 -18.39 19.61
CA VAL A 280 -2.46 -18.50 20.77
C VAL A 280 -1.75 -18.01 22.04
N ARG A 281 -0.52 -18.53 22.28
CA ARG A 281 0.27 -18.15 23.46
C ARG A 281 0.59 -16.65 23.50
N GLN A 282 0.94 -16.06 22.39
CA GLN A 282 1.22 -14.62 22.30
C GLN A 282 0.00 -13.76 22.63
N LEU A 283 -1.16 -14.12 22.09
CA LEU A 283 -2.43 -13.40 22.38
C LEU A 283 -2.83 -13.56 23.85
N ARG A 284 -2.66 -14.76 24.43
CA ARG A 284 -2.94 -14.98 25.86
C ARG A 284 -2.02 -14.19 26.77
N LEU A 285 -0.72 -14.06 26.44
CA LEU A 285 0.20 -13.19 27.17
C LEU A 285 -0.24 -11.73 27.14
N GLN A 286 -0.73 -11.26 25.99
CA GLN A 286 -1.28 -9.91 25.87
C GLN A 286 -2.51 -9.71 26.77
N ARG A 287 -3.45 -10.67 26.79
CA ARG A 287 -4.63 -10.63 27.65
C ARG A 287 -4.26 -10.62 29.14
N VAL A 288 -3.29 -11.43 29.54
CA VAL A 288 -2.75 -11.40 30.91
C VAL A 288 -2.24 -10.01 31.24
N ARG A 289 -1.46 -9.39 30.35
CA ARG A 289 -0.93 -8.04 30.57
C ARG A 289 -2.03 -7.01 30.70
N ASP A 290 -3.00 -7.04 29.78
CA ASP A 290 -4.12 -6.12 29.78
C ASP A 290 -4.90 -6.21 31.12
N GLU A 291 -5.19 -7.43 31.60
CA GLU A 291 -5.89 -7.68 32.85
C GLU A 291 -5.06 -7.29 34.09
N LEU A 292 -3.74 -7.48 34.07
CA LEU A 292 -2.85 -7.02 35.13
C LEU A 292 -2.78 -5.49 35.22
N LEU A 293 -3.02 -4.78 34.14
CA LEU A 293 -3.02 -3.31 34.06
C LEU A 293 -4.40 -2.69 34.27
N ASP A 294 -5.49 -3.47 34.17
CA ASP A 294 -6.85 -2.98 34.30
C ASP A 294 -7.21 -2.59 35.74
N ASP A 295 -7.56 -1.31 35.94
CA ASP A 295 -7.92 -0.75 37.25
C ASP A 295 -9.36 -1.07 37.67
N ALA A 296 -10.20 -1.54 36.75
CA ALA A 296 -11.64 -1.75 36.97
C ALA A 296 -11.98 -3.07 37.69
N THR A 297 -11.00 -3.96 37.96
CA THR A 297 -11.26 -5.24 38.62
C THR A 297 -11.15 -5.09 40.14
N PRO A 298 -12.26 -5.05 40.89
CA PRO A 298 -12.23 -5.01 42.34
C PRO A 298 -11.78 -6.35 42.92
N GLY A 299 -10.77 -6.33 43.75
CA GLY A 299 -10.24 -7.53 44.40
C GLY A 299 -9.10 -8.17 43.60
N LEU A 300 -7.89 -7.87 44.08
CA LEU A 300 -6.63 -8.23 43.45
C LEU A 300 -6.56 -9.72 43.08
N ALA A 301 -6.87 -10.05 41.83
CA ALA A 301 -6.44 -11.31 41.26
C ALA A 301 -4.91 -11.38 41.36
N SER A 302 -4.37 -12.48 41.90
CA SER A 302 -2.92 -12.69 41.91
C SER A 302 -2.43 -12.91 40.47
N VAL A 303 -1.16 -12.63 40.21
CA VAL A 303 -0.54 -12.97 38.91
C VAL A 303 -0.82 -14.45 38.54
N THR A 304 -0.88 -15.32 39.55
CA THR A 304 -1.16 -16.75 39.39
C THR A 304 -2.58 -16.97 38.89
N ASP A 305 -3.57 -16.32 39.48
CA ASP A 305 -4.98 -16.49 39.09
C ASP A 305 -5.22 -16.01 37.66
N VAL A 306 -4.67 -14.85 37.30
CA VAL A 306 -4.78 -14.33 35.93
C VAL A 306 -4.07 -15.24 34.93
N ALA A 307 -2.87 -15.76 35.26
CA ALA A 307 -2.16 -16.68 34.38
C ALA A 307 -2.93 -18.01 34.17
N LEU A 308 -3.48 -18.57 35.24
CA LEU A 308 -4.30 -19.79 35.19
C LEU A 308 -5.58 -19.58 34.38
N LYS A 309 -6.27 -18.45 34.57
CA LYS A 309 -7.48 -18.06 33.81
C LYS A 309 -7.21 -18.08 32.30
N TRP A 310 -6.04 -17.59 31.88
CA TRP A 310 -5.64 -17.56 30.46
C TRP A 310 -4.89 -18.81 30.01
N GLY A 311 -4.99 -19.94 30.77
CA GLY A 311 -4.52 -21.25 30.35
C GLY A 311 -3.02 -21.49 30.48
N PHE A 312 -2.32 -20.75 31.35
CA PHE A 312 -0.91 -20.99 31.66
C PHE A 312 -0.76 -21.91 32.88
N ALA A 313 -0.77 -23.22 32.64
CA ALA A 313 -0.62 -24.21 33.72
C ALA A 313 0.79 -24.25 34.36
N HIS A 314 1.84 -23.85 33.62
CA HIS A 314 3.23 -23.88 34.10
C HIS A 314 3.74 -22.45 34.37
N LEU A 315 3.55 -21.96 35.58
CA LEU A 315 3.84 -20.59 36.01
C LEU A 315 5.30 -20.15 35.81
N GLY A 316 6.26 -21.05 36.03
CA GLY A 316 7.66 -20.73 35.79
C GLY A 316 7.98 -20.44 34.31
N ARG A 317 7.45 -21.26 33.41
CA ARG A 317 7.61 -21.05 31.99
C ARG A 317 6.83 -19.82 31.51
N PHE A 318 5.66 -19.58 32.05
CA PHE A 318 4.89 -18.36 31.81
C PHE A 318 5.66 -17.10 32.17
N ALA A 319 6.31 -17.05 33.36
CA ALA A 319 7.07 -15.88 33.78
C ALA A 319 8.25 -15.56 32.85
N ILE A 320 8.93 -16.59 32.33
CA ILE A 320 10.02 -16.45 31.36
C ILE A 320 9.48 -15.89 30.03
N ASP A 321 8.39 -16.46 29.52
CA ASP A 321 7.82 -16.03 28.26
C ASP A 321 7.23 -14.61 28.34
N TYR A 322 6.59 -14.28 29.45
CA TYR A 322 6.09 -12.94 29.72
C TYR A 322 7.23 -11.91 29.73
N LYS A 323 8.30 -12.20 30.44
CA LYS A 323 9.48 -11.32 30.49
C LYS A 323 10.12 -11.16 29.12
N ARG A 324 10.16 -12.24 28.31
CA ARG A 324 10.67 -12.18 26.92
C ARG A 324 9.78 -11.33 26.02
N ALA A 325 8.44 -11.41 26.19
CA ALA A 325 7.49 -10.67 25.38
C ALA A 325 7.42 -9.18 25.72
N PHE A 326 7.54 -8.81 27.01
CA PHE A 326 7.26 -7.45 27.48
C PHE A 326 8.45 -6.75 28.15
N GLY A 327 9.61 -7.40 28.28
CA GLY A 327 10.80 -6.84 28.92
C GLY A 327 10.75 -6.79 30.45
N GLU A 328 9.62 -7.09 31.07
CA GLU A 328 9.37 -7.02 32.52
C GLU A 328 8.70 -8.28 33.06
N SER A 329 8.78 -8.52 34.40
CA SER A 329 8.06 -9.64 34.99
C SER A 329 6.58 -9.34 35.21
N PRO A 330 5.69 -10.37 35.23
CA PRO A 330 4.25 -10.17 35.52
C PRO A 330 4.02 -9.46 36.85
N SER A 331 4.83 -9.75 37.86
CA SER A 331 4.76 -9.09 39.18
C SER A 331 5.20 -7.62 39.12
N ALA A 332 6.11 -7.27 38.20
CA ALA A 332 6.49 -5.87 37.99
C ALA A 332 5.35 -5.08 37.36
N THR A 333 4.69 -5.65 36.34
CA THR A 333 3.51 -5.06 35.70
C THR A 333 2.40 -4.81 36.74
N LEU A 334 2.10 -5.79 37.61
CA LEU A 334 1.09 -5.64 38.65
C LEU A 334 1.46 -4.54 39.68
N ARG A 335 2.76 -4.39 40.00
CA ARG A 335 3.24 -3.33 40.90
C ARG A 335 3.12 -1.94 40.29
N MET A 336 3.35 -1.79 38.98
CA MET A 336 3.15 -0.51 38.31
C MET A 336 1.70 -0.04 38.36
N ARG A 337 0.73 -0.94 38.25
CA ARG A 337 -0.68 -0.63 38.49
C ARG A 337 -0.92 -0.04 39.89
N ARG A 338 -0.40 -0.73 40.94
CA ARG A 338 -0.57 -0.30 42.34
C ARG A 338 0.09 1.04 42.66
N ALA A 339 1.08 1.47 41.90
CA ALA A 339 1.74 2.76 42.06
C ALA A 339 1.02 3.91 41.35
N ARG A 340 0.01 3.62 40.50
CA ARG A 340 -0.83 4.60 39.81
C ARG A 340 -2.16 4.89 40.53
N CYS A 341 -2.57 4.04 41.46
CA CYS A 341 -3.64 4.25 42.42
C CYS A 341 -3.13 4.88 43.71
#